data_159334b3d9f16f949d1c01ade17f899b
#
_entry.id   159334b3d9f16f949d1c01ade17f899b
#
_cell.length_a   1.000
_cell.length_b   1.000
_cell.length_c   1.000
_cell.angle_alpha   90.00
_cell.angle_beta   90.00
_cell.angle_gamma   90.00
#
_symmetry.space_group_name_H-M   'P 1'
#
loop_
_entity.id
_entity.type
_entity.pdbx_description
1 polymer ?
#
loop_
_entity_poly.entity_id
_entity_poly.type
_entity_poly.pdbx_seq_one_letter_code
_entity_poly.pdbx_strand_id
1 'polypeptide(L)'
;MARDSGLIFGEQPRRRRWPLFVVAAGLVLLIAALPRLAVLLPAGVQRVDAALAACFVPRYEARLASLQAENTALHKQLAGAQAALAENDALRQWAGIERPAGRWQAARVVFRWHDHAELAGVYPVGAAVCDGQGRFAGRITEAGADRCTLTFAGYLSPAAAGFAGEQAGLLQKNWRLTGLPLPTTLAAGTIVTTADGLWLGTLAGIPAPAADGLSAEAPLTDTADLGSQVFFIKM
;
A
#
# COMPACT_ATOMS: atom_id res chain seq x y z
N MET A 1 -25.96 -22.37 124.88
CA MET A 1 -25.85 -21.43 123.77
C MET A 1 -24.57 -21.75 123.05
N ALA A 2 -24.61 -22.43 121.94
CA ALA A 2 -23.49 -22.68 121.04
C ALA A 2 -24.01 -22.72 119.62
N ARG A 3 -23.45 -21.97 118.80
CA ARG A 3 -23.82 -21.79 117.33
C ARG A 3 -22.87 -22.70 116.55
N ASP A 4 -23.40 -23.68 115.95
CA ASP A 4 -22.74 -24.48 114.95
C ASP A 4 -22.73 -23.71 113.58
N SER A 5 -21.58 -23.46 113.06
CA SER A 5 -21.41 -22.92 111.71
C SER A 5 -20.93 -24.05 110.81
N GLY A 6 -21.87 -24.64 110.14
CA GLY A 6 -21.54 -25.67 109.17
C GLY A 6 -20.93 -25.03 107.90
N LEU A 7 -19.71 -25.43 107.56
CA LEU A 7 -19.01 -25.14 106.32
C LEU A 7 -19.60 -25.99 105.18
N ILE A 8 -20.34 -25.34 104.29
CA ILE A 8 -20.76 -25.96 103.02
C ILE A 8 -19.61 -25.92 102.04
N PHE A 9 -18.98 -27.07 101.81
CA PHE A 9 -18.06 -27.23 100.69
C PHE A 9 -18.85 -27.26 99.34
N GLY A 10 -18.81 -26.17 98.58
CA GLY A 10 -19.42 -26.13 97.28
C GLY A 10 -18.57 -27.00 96.29
N GLU A 11 -19.22 -28.01 95.75
CA GLU A 11 -18.72 -28.80 94.66
C GLU A 11 -18.50 -27.90 93.48
N GLN A 12 -17.25 -27.67 93.05
CA GLN A 12 -16.91 -27.01 91.76
C GLN A 12 -17.35 -27.91 90.61
N PRO A 13 -18.16 -27.42 89.66
CA PRO A 13 -18.54 -28.21 88.51
C PRO A 13 -17.30 -28.46 87.67
N ARG A 14 -16.97 -29.76 87.52
CA ARG A 14 -15.92 -30.24 86.58
C ARG A 14 -16.28 -29.74 85.19
N ARG A 15 -15.73 -28.56 84.78
CA ARG A 15 -15.88 -28.04 83.44
C ARG A 15 -15.36 -29.07 82.42
N ARG A 16 -16.29 -29.67 81.74
CA ARG A 16 -16.08 -30.71 80.74
C ARG A 16 -15.21 -30.09 79.66
N ARG A 17 -13.88 -30.33 79.70
CA ARG A 17 -12.87 -29.81 78.73
C ARG A 17 -12.98 -30.44 77.36
N TRP A 18 -13.98 -31.28 77.13
CA TRP A 18 -14.24 -32.00 75.89
C TRP A 18 -14.49 -31.08 74.65
N PRO A 19 -15.23 -29.98 74.79
CA PRO A 19 -15.37 -29.10 73.61
C PRO A 19 -14.08 -28.46 73.15
N LEU A 20 -13.10 -28.22 74.08
CA LEU A 20 -11.78 -27.69 73.72
C LEU A 20 -10.94 -28.70 72.94
N PHE A 21 -11.03 -30.00 73.28
CA PHE A 21 -10.34 -31.04 72.55
C PHE A 21 -10.93 -31.25 71.15
N VAL A 22 -12.25 -31.14 70.99
CA VAL A 22 -12.90 -31.22 69.64
C VAL A 22 -12.53 -30.04 68.76
N VAL A 23 -12.51 -28.83 69.31
CA VAL A 23 -12.05 -27.65 68.59
C VAL A 23 -10.57 -27.73 68.20
N ALA A 24 -9.71 -28.18 69.17
CA ALA A 24 -8.30 -28.37 68.89
C ALA A 24 -8.04 -29.45 67.82
N ALA A 25 -8.75 -30.58 67.91
CA ALA A 25 -8.66 -31.65 66.90
C ALA A 25 -9.17 -31.17 65.53
N GLY A 26 -10.21 -30.39 65.47
CA GLY A 26 -10.74 -29.76 64.22
C GLY A 26 -9.76 -28.78 63.62
N LEU A 27 -9.08 -27.99 64.45
CA LEU A 27 -8.06 -27.03 63.99
C LEU A 27 -6.80 -27.76 63.47
N VAL A 28 -6.35 -28.82 64.12
CA VAL A 28 -5.23 -29.66 63.67
C VAL A 28 -5.57 -30.34 62.35
N LEU A 29 -6.79 -30.86 62.19
CA LEU A 29 -7.24 -31.43 60.90
C LEU A 29 -7.32 -30.38 59.80
N LEU A 30 -7.77 -29.19 60.11
CA LEU A 30 -7.83 -28.07 59.14
C LEU A 30 -6.41 -27.66 58.73
N ILE A 31 -5.47 -27.53 59.68
CA ILE A 31 -4.08 -27.18 59.41
C ILE A 31 -3.38 -28.28 58.64
N ALA A 32 -3.68 -29.56 58.89
CA ALA A 32 -3.13 -30.68 58.11
C ALA A 32 -3.74 -30.81 56.72
N ALA A 33 -4.93 -30.31 56.50
CA ALA A 33 -5.62 -30.29 55.20
C ALA A 33 -5.18 -29.07 54.31
N LEU A 34 -4.77 -27.95 54.93
CA LEU A 34 -4.34 -26.73 54.23
C LEU A 34 -3.25 -26.97 53.17
N PRO A 35 -2.15 -27.70 53.44
CA PRO A 35 -1.12 -27.92 52.45
C PRO A 35 -1.62 -28.80 51.28
N ARG A 36 -2.54 -29.73 51.52
CA ARG A 36 -3.15 -30.53 50.44
C ARG A 36 -4.11 -29.73 49.60
N LEU A 37 -4.88 -28.84 50.19
CA LEU A 37 -5.72 -27.90 49.48
C LEU A 37 -4.90 -26.88 48.70
N ALA A 38 -3.75 -26.40 49.26
CA ALA A 38 -2.86 -25.47 48.59
C ALA A 38 -2.20 -26.09 47.35
N VAL A 39 -1.99 -27.38 47.30
CA VAL A 39 -1.45 -28.10 46.14
C VAL A 39 -2.53 -28.36 45.08
N LEU A 40 -3.79 -28.56 45.49
CA LEU A 40 -4.90 -28.85 44.58
C LEU A 40 -5.51 -27.56 43.94
N LEU A 41 -5.45 -26.43 44.66
CA LEU A 41 -5.97 -25.14 44.17
C LEU A 41 -5.26 -24.68 42.87
N PRO A 42 -3.94 -24.63 42.78
CA PRO A 42 -3.28 -24.20 41.54
C PRO A 42 -3.54 -25.16 40.38
N ALA A 43 -3.62 -26.47 40.64
CA ALA A 43 -3.97 -27.45 39.60
C ALA A 43 -5.44 -27.31 39.12
N GLY A 44 -6.34 -26.94 40.02
CA GLY A 44 -7.74 -26.66 39.69
C GLY A 44 -7.85 -25.38 38.86
N VAL A 45 -7.20 -24.30 39.27
CA VAL A 45 -7.17 -23.03 38.56
C VAL A 45 -6.56 -23.20 37.17
N GLN A 46 -5.42 -23.90 37.05
CA GLN A 46 -4.79 -24.18 35.76
C GLN A 46 -5.70 -24.99 34.82
N ARG A 47 -6.48 -25.93 35.34
CA ARG A 47 -7.46 -26.68 34.51
C ARG A 47 -8.64 -25.82 34.05
N VAL A 48 -9.11 -24.92 34.91
CA VAL A 48 -10.16 -23.96 34.53
C VAL A 48 -9.64 -22.97 33.51
N ASP A 49 -8.44 -22.42 33.69
CA ASP A 49 -7.80 -21.53 32.71
C ASP A 49 -7.56 -22.25 31.37
N ALA A 50 -7.09 -23.49 31.39
CA ALA A 50 -6.92 -24.29 30.19
C ALA A 50 -8.25 -24.58 29.49
N ALA A 51 -9.32 -24.88 30.24
CA ALA A 51 -10.63 -25.11 29.68
C ALA A 51 -11.25 -23.83 29.10
N LEU A 52 -11.08 -22.71 29.77
CA LEU A 52 -11.51 -21.39 29.25
C LEU A 52 -10.71 -21.00 28.02
N ALA A 53 -9.39 -21.16 28.05
CA ALA A 53 -8.54 -20.91 26.89
C ALA A 53 -8.95 -21.79 25.70
N ALA A 54 -9.17 -23.08 25.91
CA ALA A 54 -9.63 -24.00 24.86
C ALA A 54 -10.98 -23.62 24.25
N CYS A 55 -11.87 -22.98 25.01
CA CYS A 55 -13.17 -22.55 24.51
C CYS A 55 -13.16 -21.17 23.84
N PHE A 56 -12.35 -20.23 24.36
CA PHE A 56 -12.40 -18.83 23.93
C PHE A 56 -11.33 -18.52 22.87
N VAL A 57 -10.13 -19.08 22.98
CA VAL A 57 -9.03 -18.81 22.04
C VAL A 57 -9.41 -19.14 20.58
N PRO A 58 -9.96 -20.33 20.26
CA PRO A 58 -10.31 -20.64 18.87
C PRO A 58 -11.39 -19.71 18.29
N ARG A 59 -12.34 -19.30 19.14
CA ARG A 59 -13.38 -18.35 18.71
C ARG A 59 -12.83 -16.96 18.47
N TYR A 60 -11.91 -16.54 19.32
CA TYR A 60 -11.24 -15.25 19.19
C TYR A 60 -10.32 -15.21 17.95
N GLU A 61 -9.55 -16.26 17.74
CA GLU A 61 -8.69 -16.42 16.54
C GLU A 61 -9.52 -16.47 15.25
N ALA A 62 -10.62 -17.22 15.24
CA ALA A 62 -11.54 -17.25 14.11
C ALA A 62 -12.15 -15.86 13.82
N ARG A 63 -12.49 -15.11 14.87
CA ARG A 63 -13.00 -13.76 14.74
C ARG A 63 -11.93 -12.79 14.22
N LEU A 64 -10.71 -12.87 14.73
CA LEU A 64 -9.58 -12.09 14.22
C LEU A 64 -9.32 -12.42 12.74
N ALA A 65 -9.27 -13.69 12.38
CA ALA A 65 -9.07 -14.11 10.99
C ALA A 65 -10.19 -13.57 10.07
N SER A 66 -11.45 -13.63 10.53
CA SER A 66 -12.58 -13.08 9.76
C SER A 66 -12.46 -11.56 9.57
N LEU A 67 -12.12 -10.83 10.63
CA LEU A 67 -11.93 -9.37 10.56
C LEU A 67 -10.73 -8.98 9.69
N GLN A 68 -9.64 -9.74 9.73
CA GLN A 68 -8.50 -9.53 8.84
C GLN A 68 -8.88 -9.79 7.38
N ALA A 69 -9.63 -10.86 7.11
CA ALA A 69 -10.12 -11.14 5.76
C ALA A 69 -11.08 -10.06 5.25
N GLU A 70 -11.98 -9.57 6.10
CA GLU A 70 -12.88 -8.46 5.77
C GLU A 70 -12.10 -7.16 5.51
N ASN A 71 -11.12 -6.86 6.34
CA ASN A 71 -10.26 -5.68 6.18
C ASN A 71 -9.47 -5.73 4.86
N THR A 72 -8.87 -6.88 4.53
CA THR A 72 -8.17 -7.05 3.25
C THR A 72 -9.12 -6.95 2.06
N ALA A 73 -10.35 -7.47 2.16
CA ALA A 73 -11.36 -7.33 1.12
C ALA A 73 -11.79 -5.87 0.93
N LEU A 74 -12.02 -5.13 2.02
CA LEU A 74 -12.36 -3.72 1.98
C LEU A 74 -11.24 -2.87 1.40
N HIS A 75 -9.98 -3.12 1.78
CA HIS A 75 -8.83 -2.44 1.17
C HIS A 75 -8.73 -2.69 -0.33
N LYS A 76 -8.98 -3.91 -0.78
CA LYS A 76 -9.00 -4.25 -2.21
C LYS A 76 -10.13 -3.53 -2.96
N GLN A 77 -11.33 -3.44 -2.36
CA GLN A 77 -12.46 -2.70 -2.93
C GLN A 77 -12.16 -1.20 -2.99
N LEU A 78 -11.56 -0.64 -1.94
CA LEU A 78 -11.19 0.77 -1.88
C LEU A 78 -10.13 1.13 -2.94
N ALA A 79 -9.11 0.29 -3.09
CA ALA A 79 -8.11 0.45 -4.14
C ALA A 79 -8.74 0.37 -5.55
N GLY A 80 -9.70 -0.55 -5.76
CA GLY A 80 -10.46 -0.65 -7.02
C GLY A 80 -11.30 0.60 -7.30
N ALA A 81 -11.99 1.13 -6.29
CA ALA A 81 -12.79 2.34 -6.41
C ALA A 81 -11.92 3.58 -6.70
N GLN A 82 -10.77 3.71 -6.03
CA GLN A 82 -9.82 4.80 -6.31
C GLN A 82 -9.27 4.73 -7.73
N ALA A 83 -8.93 3.52 -8.22
CA ALA A 83 -8.49 3.33 -9.59
C ALA A 83 -9.57 3.73 -10.61
N ALA A 84 -10.84 3.37 -10.36
CA ALA A 84 -11.96 3.75 -11.22
C ALA A 84 -12.22 5.26 -11.23
N LEU A 85 -12.08 5.94 -10.09
CA LEU A 85 -12.18 7.40 -10.03
C LEU A 85 -11.06 8.08 -10.81
N ALA A 86 -9.80 7.63 -10.64
CA ALA A 86 -8.67 8.16 -11.40
C ALA A 86 -8.85 7.94 -12.91
N GLU A 87 -9.35 6.78 -13.33
CA GLU A 87 -9.68 6.50 -14.73
C GLU A 87 -10.78 7.45 -15.25
N ASN A 88 -11.84 7.67 -14.47
CA ASN A 88 -12.93 8.57 -14.85
C ASN A 88 -12.43 10.02 -15.01
N ASP A 89 -11.58 10.49 -14.10
CA ASP A 89 -11.00 11.83 -14.17
C ASP A 89 -10.07 11.97 -15.38
N ALA A 90 -9.24 10.97 -15.66
CA ALA A 90 -8.40 10.95 -16.87
C ALA A 90 -9.24 10.95 -18.14
N LEU A 91 -10.31 10.16 -18.21
CA LEU A 91 -11.23 10.13 -19.34
C LEU A 91 -11.94 11.48 -19.55
N ARG A 92 -12.33 12.16 -18.47
CA ARG A 92 -12.93 13.51 -18.54
C ARG A 92 -11.93 14.55 -19.05
N GLN A 93 -10.69 14.50 -18.56
CA GLN A 93 -9.62 15.38 -19.06
C GLN A 93 -9.37 15.11 -20.53
N TRP A 94 -9.23 13.84 -20.93
CA TRP A 94 -9.04 13.43 -22.32
C TRP A 94 -10.21 13.86 -23.23
N ALA A 95 -11.45 13.83 -22.73
CA ALA A 95 -12.62 14.25 -23.49
C ALA A 95 -12.63 15.76 -23.81
N GLY A 96 -11.97 16.58 -22.99
CA GLY A 96 -11.88 18.03 -23.16
C GLY A 96 -10.75 18.52 -24.06
N ILE A 97 -9.87 17.64 -24.57
CA ILE A 97 -8.69 17.99 -25.35
C ILE A 97 -8.97 17.80 -26.85
N GLU A 98 -8.46 18.73 -27.69
CA GLU A 98 -8.35 18.50 -29.15
C GLU A 98 -7.44 17.30 -29.40
N ARG A 99 -8.02 16.20 -29.87
CA ARG A 99 -7.28 14.93 -30.04
C ARG A 99 -6.57 14.88 -31.37
N PRO A 100 -5.33 14.38 -31.38
CA PRO A 100 -4.71 13.96 -32.64
C PRO A 100 -5.60 12.93 -33.35
N ALA A 101 -5.67 13.00 -34.65
CA ALA A 101 -6.50 12.08 -35.44
C ALA A 101 -6.16 10.61 -35.14
N GLY A 102 -7.18 9.77 -34.95
CA GLY A 102 -7.04 8.36 -34.71
C GLY A 102 -8.03 7.80 -33.67
N ARG A 103 -8.02 6.48 -33.49
CA ARG A 103 -8.75 5.80 -32.43
C ARG A 103 -7.83 5.71 -31.21
N TRP A 104 -8.36 6.04 -30.05
CA TRP A 104 -7.63 6.01 -28.79
C TRP A 104 -8.33 5.09 -27.80
N GLN A 105 -7.57 4.32 -27.06
CA GLN A 105 -8.07 3.42 -26.02
C GLN A 105 -7.36 3.68 -24.71
N ALA A 106 -8.12 3.83 -23.64
CA ALA A 106 -7.59 3.99 -22.31
C ALA A 106 -7.02 2.67 -21.79
N ALA A 107 -5.85 2.71 -21.18
CA ALA A 107 -5.18 1.58 -20.56
C ALA A 107 -4.74 1.95 -19.15
N ARG A 108 -5.08 1.09 -18.19
CA ARG A 108 -4.71 1.28 -16.79
C ARG A 108 -3.30 0.76 -16.52
N VAL A 109 -2.52 1.50 -15.75
CA VAL A 109 -1.20 1.08 -15.26
C VAL A 109 -1.39 0.00 -14.19
N VAL A 110 -0.74 -1.14 -14.38
CA VAL A 110 -0.70 -2.26 -13.44
C VAL A 110 0.55 -2.16 -12.55
N PHE A 111 1.68 -1.87 -13.18
CA PHE A 111 2.96 -1.72 -12.52
C PHE A 111 3.80 -0.64 -13.18
N ARG A 112 4.76 -0.05 -12.44
CA ARG A 112 5.61 1.02 -12.96
C ARG A 112 7.02 0.93 -12.41
N TRP A 113 7.97 1.17 -13.32
CA TRP A 113 9.38 1.38 -13.04
C TRP A 113 9.79 2.81 -13.47
N HIS A 114 11.04 3.12 -13.36
CA HIS A 114 11.57 4.44 -13.73
C HIS A 114 11.66 4.65 -15.24
N ASP A 115 11.78 3.59 -16.02
CA ASP A 115 11.98 3.57 -17.47
C ASP A 115 10.80 3.03 -18.27
N HIS A 116 9.90 2.26 -17.61
CA HIS A 116 8.76 1.64 -18.28
C HIS A 116 7.57 1.45 -17.31
N ALA A 117 6.43 1.04 -17.86
CA ALA A 117 5.25 0.65 -17.11
C ALA A 117 4.56 -0.54 -17.77
N GLU A 118 3.95 -1.42 -16.98
CA GLU A 118 3.01 -2.44 -17.46
C GLU A 118 1.59 -1.87 -17.49
N LEU A 119 0.94 -2.04 -18.63
CA LEU A 119 -0.45 -1.65 -18.84
C LEU A 119 -1.34 -2.88 -18.95
N ALA A 120 -2.56 -2.79 -18.40
CA ALA A 120 -3.56 -3.84 -18.53
C ALA A 120 -4.12 -3.88 -19.96
N GLY A 121 -4.16 -5.08 -20.53
CA GLY A 121 -4.64 -5.31 -21.89
C GLY A 121 -3.52 -5.57 -22.89
N VAL A 122 -3.93 -5.96 -24.10
CA VAL A 122 -3.02 -6.27 -25.19
C VAL A 122 -3.15 -5.22 -26.28
N TYR A 123 -2.05 -4.56 -26.59
CA TYR A 123 -1.98 -3.46 -27.56
C TYR A 123 -0.87 -3.71 -28.56
N PRO A 124 -0.96 -3.15 -29.78
CA PRO A 124 0.05 -3.35 -30.81
C PRO A 124 1.44 -2.81 -30.38
N VAL A 125 2.46 -3.61 -30.60
CA VAL A 125 3.86 -3.13 -30.44
C VAL A 125 4.13 -1.97 -31.39
N GLY A 126 4.80 -0.92 -30.90
CA GLY A 126 5.03 0.33 -31.63
C GLY A 126 3.92 1.37 -31.47
N ALA A 127 2.76 1.00 -30.90
CA ALA A 127 1.69 1.94 -30.66
C ALA A 127 2.13 3.11 -29.78
N ALA A 128 1.76 4.32 -30.17
CA ALA A 128 2.06 5.53 -29.41
C ALA A 128 1.13 5.64 -28.20
N VAL A 129 1.69 6.09 -27.08
CA VAL A 129 0.99 6.24 -25.81
C VAL A 129 1.08 7.67 -25.33
N CYS A 130 -0.06 8.24 -24.92
CA CYS A 130 -0.15 9.59 -24.36
C CYS A 130 -0.70 9.55 -22.93
N ASP A 131 -0.41 10.60 -22.17
CA ASP A 131 -1.03 10.83 -20.86
C ASP A 131 -2.45 11.41 -21.00
N GLY A 132 -3.10 11.69 -19.85
CA GLY A 132 -4.44 12.28 -19.80
C GLY A 132 -4.54 13.68 -20.42
N GLN A 133 -3.43 14.35 -20.70
CA GLN A 133 -3.37 15.67 -21.34
C GLN A 133 -2.96 15.60 -22.81
N GLY A 134 -2.86 14.40 -23.39
CA GLY A 134 -2.50 14.20 -24.79
C GLY A 134 -1.01 14.33 -25.09
N ARG A 135 -0.17 14.38 -24.07
CA ARG A 135 1.29 14.47 -24.24
C ARG A 135 1.88 13.08 -24.41
N PHE A 136 2.83 12.95 -25.31
CA PHE A 136 3.47 11.68 -25.64
C PHE A 136 4.29 11.13 -24.48
N ALA A 137 3.84 10.02 -23.92
CA ALA A 137 4.50 9.33 -22.80
C ALA A 137 5.53 8.29 -23.25
N GLY A 138 5.32 7.64 -24.40
CA GLY A 138 6.20 6.59 -24.90
C GLY A 138 5.54 5.71 -25.96
N ARG A 139 6.09 4.48 -26.11
CA ARG A 139 5.55 3.47 -27.03
C ARG A 139 5.43 2.11 -26.37
N ILE A 140 4.50 1.32 -26.85
CA ILE A 140 4.43 -0.11 -26.50
C ILE A 140 5.61 -0.82 -27.14
N THR A 141 6.45 -1.46 -26.33
CA THR A 141 7.63 -2.20 -26.78
C THR A 141 7.43 -3.69 -26.78
N GLU A 142 6.57 -4.18 -25.88
CA GLU A 142 6.28 -5.61 -25.76
C GLU A 142 4.78 -5.83 -25.51
N ALA A 143 4.24 -6.89 -26.11
CA ALA A 143 2.87 -7.32 -25.88
C ALA A 143 2.86 -8.75 -25.32
N GLY A 144 2.32 -8.95 -24.12
CA GLY A 144 2.09 -10.24 -23.49
C GLY A 144 0.66 -10.75 -23.71
N ALA A 145 0.26 -11.77 -22.98
CA ALA A 145 -1.07 -12.39 -23.13
C ALA A 145 -2.21 -11.52 -22.57
N ASP A 146 -1.96 -10.80 -21.46
CA ASP A 146 -2.95 -9.97 -20.75
C ASP A 146 -2.43 -8.56 -20.41
N ARG A 147 -1.17 -8.29 -20.70
CA ARG A 147 -0.46 -7.04 -20.40
C ARG A 147 0.47 -6.66 -21.52
N CYS A 148 0.84 -5.39 -21.56
CA CYS A 148 1.87 -4.89 -22.46
C CYS A 148 2.84 -3.96 -21.72
N THR A 149 4.04 -3.82 -22.24
CA THR A 149 5.09 -2.95 -21.70
C THR A 149 5.10 -1.64 -22.47
N LEU A 150 4.85 -0.55 -21.76
CA LEU A 150 5.07 0.82 -22.22
C LEU A 150 6.49 1.23 -21.83
N THR A 151 7.36 1.50 -22.80
CA THR A 151 8.65 2.15 -22.54
C THR A 151 8.48 3.66 -22.67
N PHE A 152 8.91 4.39 -21.63
CA PHE A 152 8.78 5.85 -21.60
C PHE A 152 9.66 6.52 -22.64
N ALA A 153 9.22 7.67 -23.14
CA ALA A 153 9.79 8.35 -24.31
C ALA A 153 11.30 8.60 -24.21
N GLY A 154 11.80 9.00 -23.05
CA GLY A 154 13.25 9.21 -22.82
C GLY A 154 14.09 7.95 -22.75
N TYR A 155 13.49 6.76 -22.74
CA TYR A 155 14.17 5.45 -22.61
C TYR A 155 13.99 4.57 -23.85
N LEU A 156 13.33 5.07 -24.90
CA LEU A 156 13.14 4.32 -26.14
C LEU A 156 14.47 4.03 -26.83
N SER A 157 14.57 2.85 -27.43
CA SER A 157 15.68 2.45 -28.28
C SER A 157 15.12 1.90 -29.62
N PRO A 158 15.32 2.58 -30.73
CA PRO A 158 16.02 3.86 -30.89
C PRO A 158 15.32 5.03 -30.19
N ALA A 159 16.07 6.07 -29.86
CA ALA A 159 15.56 7.27 -29.23
C ALA A 159 14.46 7.93 -30.07
N ALA A 160 13.44 8.48 -29.41
CA ALA A 160 12.37 9.17 -30.11
C ALA A 160 12.90 10.44 -30.79
N ALA A 161 12.53 10.66 -32.07
CA ALA A 161 12.78 11.92 -32.72
C ALA A 161 11.79 12.98 -32.24
N GLY A 162 12.29 14.15 -31.88
CA GLY A 162 11.50 15.34 -31.53
C GLY A 162 11.71 16.44 -32.57
N PHE A 163 10.64 17.08 -33.00
CA PHE A 163 10.62 18.15 -33.97
C PHE A 163 10.24 19.47 -33.30
N ALA A 164 11.14 20.43 -33.30
CA ALA A 164 10.89 21.80 -32.85
C ALA A 164 10.82 22.70 -34.09
N GLY A 165 9.60 23.03 -34.56
CA GLY A 165 9.45 23.63 -35.88
C GLY A 165 10.00 22.72 -36.98
N GLU A 166 10.94 23.25 -37.79
CA GLU A 166 11.57 22.48 -38.87
C GLU A 166 12.83 21.73 -38.39
N GLN A 167 13.30 21.95 -37.18
CA GLN A 167 14.51 21.33 -36.64
C GLN A 167 14.20 20.03 -35.92
N ALA A 168 14.95 18.97 -36.24
CA ALA A 168 14.81 17.67 -35.60
C ALA A 168 15.94 17.46 -34.61
N GLY A 169 15.61 16.81 -33.50
CA GLY A 169 16.53 16.34 -32.48
C GLY A 169 16.14 14.98 -31.95
N LEU A 170 16.92 14.42 -31.07
CA LEU A 170 16.66 13.15 -30.39
C LEU A 170 16.33 13.39 -28.94
N LEU A 171 15.23 12.80 -28.47
CA LEU A 171 14.84 12.84 -27.07
C LEU A 171 15.75 11.92 -26.27
N GLN A 172 16.39 12.47 -25.27
CA GLN A 172 17.23 11.75 -24.32
C GLN A 172 16.52 11.61 -22.98
N LYS A 173 17.12 10.82 -22.09
CA LYS A 173 16.71 10.72 -20.69
C LYS A 173 16.55 12.11 -20.06
N ASN A 174 15.71 12.22 -19.05
CA ASN A 174 15.41 13.49 -18.39
C ASN A 174 14.79 14.58 -19.28
N TRP A 175 14.07 14.17 -20.33
CA TRP A 175 13.34 15.08 -21.23
C TRP A 175 14.26 16.17 -21.82
N ARG A 176 15.40 15.78 -22.35
CA ARG A 176 16.33 16.66 -23.03
C ARG A 176 16.32 16.35 -24.53
N LEU A 177 16.09 17.37 -25.34
CA LEU A 177 16.20 17.27 -26.80
C LEU A 177 17.61 17.62 -27.19
N THR A 178 18.33 16.70 -27.86
CA THR A 178 19.73 16.82 -28.27
C THR A 178 19.88 16.67 -29.77
N GLY A 179 21.04 17.04 -30.31
CA GLY A 179 21.34 16.92 -31.76
C GLY A 179 20.61 17.95 -32.61
N LEU A 180 20.16 19.06 -32.02
CA LEU A 180 19.63 20.19 -32.80
C LEU A 180 20.74 20.85 -33.62
N PRO A 181 20.47 21.29 -34.87
CA PRO A 181 21.45 21.92 -35.70
C PRO A 181 21.91 23.28 -35.14
N LEU A 182 23.19 23.61 -35.37
CA LEU A 182 23.77 24.94 -35.12
C LEU A 182 24.00 25.67 -36.42
N PRO A 183 23.73 27.00 -36.51
CA PRO A 183 23.07 27.82 -35.50
C PRO A 183 21.57 27.50 -35.40
N THR A 184 21.03 27.58 -34.19
CA THR A 184 19.57 27.39 -33.96
C THR A 184 18.86 28.73 -33.87
N THR A 185 17.64 28.80 -34.42
CA THR A 185 16.72 29.95 -34.33
C THR A 185 15.57 29.70 -33.36
N LEU A 186 15.63 28.57 -32.64
CA LEU A 186 14.53 28.17 -31.72
C LEU A 186 14.49 29.03 -30.49
N ALA A 187 13.31 29.45 -30.11
CA ALA A 187 13.04 30.21 -28.89
C ALA A 187 12.54 29.31 -27.75
N ALA A 188 12.66 29.82 -26.54
CA ALA A 188 11.98 29.22 -25.38
C ALA A 188 10.46 29.17 -25.63
N GLY A 189 9.79 28.13 -25.15
CA GLY A 189 8.36 27.93 -25.38
C GLY A 189 8.01 27.33 -26.74
N THR A 190 8.98 27.04 -27.63
CA THR A 190 8.71 26.34 -28.89
C THR A 190 8.16 24.96 -28.61
N ILE A 191 7.03 24.62 -29.22
CA ILE A 191 6.39 23.30 -29.07
C ILE A 191 7.24 22.26 -29.80
N VAL A 192 7.44 21.12 -29.13
CA VAL A 192 8.14 19.97 -29.67
C VAL A 192 7.15 18.82 -29.85
N THR A 193 7.15 18.23 -31.06
CA THR A 193 6.28 17.11 -31.40
C THR A 193 7.09 15.90 -31.85
N THR A 194 6.48 14.71 -31.79
CA THR A 194 7.03 13.51 -32.46
C THR A 194 6.81 13.57 -33.97
N ALA A 195 7.42 12.64 -34.71
CA ALA A 195 7.16 12.46 -36.15
C ALA A 195 5.69 12.19 -36.45
N ASP A 196 4.94 11.60 -35.54
CA ASP A 196 3.50 11.33 -35.63
C ASP A 196 2.63 12.55 -35.25
N GLY A 197 3.24 13.72 -34.98
CA GLY A 197 2.56 14.94 -34.57
C GLY A 197 2.07 14.97 -33.12
N LEU A 198 2.51 14.05 -32.28
CA LEU A 198 2.15 14.01 -30.85
C LEU A 198 3.00 14.99 -30.05
N TRP A 199 2.39 15.66 -29.10
CA TRP A 199 3.07 16.65 -28.28
C TRP A 199 4.06 16.01 -27.29
N LEU A 200 5.35 16.35 -27.41
CA LEU A 200 6.43 15.92 -26.50
C LEU A 200 6.62 16.87 -25.32
N GLY A 201 6.38 18.15 -25.53
CA GLY A 201 6.59 19.21 -24.54
C GLY A 201 6.94 20.52 -25.21
N THR A 202 7.48 21.45 -24.43
CA THR A 202 7.96 22.76 -24.91
C THR A 202 9.43 22.94 -24.53
N LEU A 203 10.19 23.69 -25.33
CA LEU A 203 11.56 24.04 -24.98
C LEU A 203 11.57 24.94 -23.73
N ALA A 204 12.24 24.53 -22.68
CA ALA A 204 12.34 25.29 -21.43
C ALA A 204 13.18 26.57 -21.56
N GLY A 205 14.01 26.63 -22.59
CA GLY A 205 14.90 27.76 -22.87
C GLY A 205 15.40 27.74 -24.30
N ILE A 206 16.22 28.74 -24.64
CA ILE A 206 16.93 28.76 -25.90
C ILE A 206 17.94 27.59 -25.90
N PRO A 207 18.00 26.76 -26.97
CA PRO A 207 18.97 25.68 -27.03
C PRO A 207 20.43 26.17 -26.90
N ALA A 208 21.16 25.50 -26.04
CA ALA A 208 22.59 25.82 -25.79
C ALA A 208 23.47 24.82 -26.57
N PRO A 209 24.70 25.22 -26.97
CA PRO A 209 25.64 24.29 -27.57
C PRO A 209 25.88 23.08 -26.67
N ALA A 210 25.79 21.87 -27.23
CA ALA A 210 26.10 20.62 -26.54
C ALA A 210 27.62 20.50 -26.29
N ALA A 211 28.02 19.56 -25.47
CA ALA A 211 29.43 19.35 -25.12
C ALA A 211 30.32 18.98 -26.32
N ASP A 212 29.73 18.49 -27.40
CA ASP A 212 30.39 18.17 -28.66
C ASP A 212 30.73 19.41 -29.51
N GLY A 213 30.14 20.57 -29.18
CA GLY A 213 30.27 21.82 -29.93
C GLY A 213 29.70 21.79 -31.36
N LEU A 214 29.11 20.70 -31.81
CA LEU A 214 28.58 20.47 -33.15
C LEU A 214 27.06 20.56 -33.21
N SER A 215 26.42 20.36 -32.09
CA SER A 215 24.97 20.36 -31.96
C SER A 215 24.52 21.27 -30.83
N ALA A 216 23.20 21.53 -30.76
CA ALA A 216 22.59 22.20 -29.64
C ALA A 216 21.65 21.24 -28.87
N GLU A 217 21.44 21.55 -27.63
CA GLU A 217 20.52 20.80 -26.75
C GLU A 217 19.67 21.75 -25.89
N ALA A 218 18.45 21.30 -25.54
CA ALA A 218 17.60 22.03 -24.64
C ALA A 218 16.76 21.06 -23.76
N PRO A 219 16.52 21.40 -22.50
CA PRO A 219 15.54 20.68 -21.70
C PRO A 219 14.11 20.98 -22.16
N LEU A 220 13.21 20.02 -22.00
CA LEU A 220 11.78 20.16 -22.25
C LEU A 220 11.02 20.36 -20.93
N THR A 221 9.98 21.18 -20.99
CA THR A 221 8.96 21.34 -19.96
C THR A 221 7.59 20.92 -20.52
N ASP A 222 6.56 20.93 -19.70
CA ASP A 222 5.20 20.47 -20.06
C ASP A 222 5.17 19.09 -20.72
N THR A 223 6.06 18.23 -20.25
CA THR A 223 6.19 16.84 -20.73
C THR A 223 5.12 15.93 -20.12
N ALA A 224 5.00 14.70 -20.63
CA ALA A 224 4.00 13.75 -20.14
C ALA A 224 4.13 13.48 -18.65
N ASP A 225 2.99 13.40 -17.97
CA ASP A 225 2.93 12.95 -16.58
C ASP A 225 3.10 11.43 -16.52
N LEU A 226 4.34 11.01 -16.29
CA LEU A 226 4.66 9.59 -16.12
C LEU A 226 4.08 9.00 -14.82
N GLY A 227 3.58 9.84 -13.89
CA GLY A 227 2.87 9.44 -12.68
C GLY A 227 1.41 9.02 -12.91
N SER A 228 0.86 9.26 -14.10
CA SER A 228 -0.54 8.97 -14.45
C SER A 228 -0.92 7.51 -14.24
N GLN A 229 -2.11 7.25 -13.70
CA GLN A 229 -2.63 5.89 -13.51
C GLN A 229 -3.29 5.32 -14.78
N VAL A 230 -3.60 6.18 -15.75
CA VAL A 230 -4.22 5.82 -17.02
C VAL A 230 -3.46 6.50 -18.14
N PHE A 231 -3.15 5.72 -19.16
CA PHE A 231 -2.59 6.20 -20.42
C PHE A 231 -3.54 5.93 -21.58
N PHE A 232 -3.40 6.67 -22.65
CA PHE A 232 -4.21 6.54 -23.86
C PHE A 232 -3.33 6.06 -25.01
N ILE A 233 -3.74 4.96 -25.63
CA ILE A 233 -3.00 4.25 -26.67
C ILE A 233 -3.62 4.53 -28.02
N LYS A 234 -2.84 4.94 -29.00
CA LYS A 234 -3.27 5.15 -30.39
C LYS A 234 -3.37 3.78 -31.07
N MET A 235 -4.56 3.45 -31.54
CA MET A 235 -4.90 2.21 -32.23
C MET A 235 -4.77 2.35 -33.75
#